data_a47c44b6d6d6cab18acbdf3f8076b37a
#
_entry.id   a47c44b6d6d6cab18acbdf3f8076b37a
#
_cell.length_a   1.000
_cell.length_b   1.000
_cell.length_c   1.000
_cell.angle_alpha   90.00
_cell.angle_beta   90.00
_cell.angle_gamma   90.00
#
_symmetry.space_group_name_H-M   'P 1'
#
loop_
_entity.id
_entity.type
_entity.pdbx_description
1 polymer ?
#
loop_
_entity_poly.entity_id
_entity_poly.type
_entity_poly.pdbx_seq_one_letter_code
_entity_poly.pdbx_strand_id
1 'polypeptide(L)'
;MKEIVIKTDKLTKRFGDFIATNEITFEVVAGEIFGFLGANGAGKTTAMRMLCGLSKPSSGQASIAGFDIYNQTEQIKKHIGYMSQKFSLYEDLTIKESIQFFGGIYGLTDKQLKEKSESLIEQLGLKDQTKKMVGDLPLGWKQKLAFSVAILHHPKIVFLDEPTGGVD
;
A
#
# COMPACT_ATOMS: atom_id res chain seq x y z
N MET A 1 -10.63 -24.98 2.70
CA MET A 1 -10.85 -23.76 3.51
C MET A 1 -10.12 -22.60 2.81
N LYS A 2 -10.74 -21.42 2.75
CA LYS A 2 -10.05 -20.24 2.16
C LYS A 2 -8.94 -19.78 3.12
N GLU A 3 -7.78 -19.40 2.58
CA GLU A 3 -6.64 -18.89 3.35
C GLU A 3 -7.00 -17.53 3.98
N ILE A 4 -6.83 -17.37 5.30
CA ILE A 4 -6.96 -16.09 5.99
C ILE A 4 -5.65 -15.32 5.76
N VAL A 5 -5.76 -14.15 5.12
CA VAL A 5 -4.59 -13.30 4.79
C VAL A 5 -4.43 -12.12 5.74
N ILE A 6 -5.50 -11.70 6.41
CA ILE A 6 -5.45 -10.71 7.51
C ILE A 6 -6.28 -11.26 8.66
N LYS A 7 -5.73 -11.22 9.86
CA LYS A 7 -6.44 -11.52 11.11
C LYS A 7 -6.07 -10.49 12.14
N THR A 8 -7.06 -9.90 12.80
CA THR A 8 -6.87 -8.97 13.91
C THR A 8 -7.66 -9.43 15.11
N ASP A 9 -7.13 -9.20 16.31
CA ASP A 9 -7.81 -9.43 17.57
C ASP A 9 -7.57 -8.24 18.50
N LYS A 10 -8.63 -7.48 18.78
CA LYS A 10 -8.65 -6.29 19.65
C LYS A 10 -7.54 -5.28 19.34
N LEU A 11 -7.21 -5.13 18.05
CA LEU A 11 -6.13 -4.25 17.61
C LEU A 11 -6.46 -2.80 17.93
N THR A 12 -5.60 -2.13 18.70
CA THR A 12 -5.85 -0.79 19.25
C THR A 12 -4.66 0.12 19.00
N LYS A 13 -4.94 1.38 18.68
CA LYS A 13 -3.94 2.45 18.59
C LYS A 13 -4.35 3.65 19.43
N ARG A 14 -3.44 4.06 20.32
CA ARG A 14 -3.55 5.25 21.15
C ARG A 14 -2.42 6.23 20.82
N PHE A 15 -2.73 7.51 20.91
CA PHE A 15 -1.78 8.61 20.87
C PHE A 15 -2.02 9.44 22.13
N GLY A 16 -1.24 9.23 23.19
CA GLY A 16 -1.56 9.75 24.52
C GLY A 16 -2.94 9.26 24.98
N ASP A 17 -3.82 10.19 25.33
CA ASP A 17 -5.18 9.90 25.78
C ASP A 17 -6.17 9.67 24.62
N PHE A 18 -5.77 10.01 23.38
CA PHE A 18 -6.62 9.84 22.21
C PHE A 18 -6.56 8.40 21.67
N ILE A 19 -7.72 7.77 21.53
CA ILE A 19 -7.86 6.43 20.93
C ILE A 19 -8.24 6.62 19.47
N ALA A 20 -7.28 6.38 18.57
CA ALA A 20 -7.51 6.50 17.13
C ALA A 20 -8.20 5.27 16.54
N THR A 21 -7.92 4.08 17.09
CA THR A 21 -8.54 2.81 16.70
C THR A 21 -8.74 1.99 17.96
N ASN A 22 -9.95 1.48 18.19
CA ASN A 22 -10.29 0.77 19.42
C ASN A 22 -10.75 -0.67 19.15
N GLU A 23 -9.98 -1.63 19.63
CA GLU A 23 -10.30 -3.07 19.71
C GLU A 23 -10.89 -3.67 18.42
N ILE A 24 -10.34 -3.31 17.24
CA ILE A 24 -10.84 -3.86 15.98
C ILE A 24 -10.47 -5.35 15.86
N THR A 25 -11.49 -6.15 15.57
CA THR A 25 -11.37 -7.60 15.38
C THR A 25 -12.08 -8.02 14.11
N PHE A 26 -11.34 -8.56 13.16
CA PHE A 26 -11.87 -9.07 11.88
C PHE A 26 -10.88 -10.02 11.21
N GLU A 27 -11.36 -10.74 10.21
CA GLU A 27 -10.57 -11.59 9.33
C GLU A 27 -10.87 -11.25 7.86
N VAL A 28 -9.86 -11.35 7.01
CA VAL A 28 -9.98 -11.21 5.56
C VAL A 28 -9.38 -12.45 4.92
N VAL A 29 -10.08 -13.04 3.97
CA VAL A 29 -9.63 -14.24 3.24
C VAL A 29 -9.03 -13.87 1.87
N ALA A 30 -8.19 -14.76 1.35
CA ALA A 30 -7.58 -14.57 0.03
C ALA A 30 -8.63 -14.39 -1.07
N GLY A 31 -8.45 -13.37 -1.92
CA GLY A 31 -9.36 -13.02 -3.02
C GLY A 31 -10.59 -12.21 -2.59
N GLU A 32 -10.68 -11.80 -1.33
CA GLU A 32 -11.75 -10.94 -0.82
C GLU A 32 -11.44 -9.46 -1.07
N ILE A 33 -12.48 -8.68 -1.37
CA ILE A 33 -12.44 -7.21 -1.34
C ILE A 33 -13.08 -6.78 -0.04
N PHE A 34 -12.27 -6.27 0.88
CA PHE A 34 -12.71 -5.81 2.20
C PHE A 34 -12.68 -4.29 2.29
N GLY A 35 -13.78 -3.67 2.72
CA GLY A 35 -13.91 -2.23 2.84
C GLY A 35 -13.97 -1.75 4.29
N PHE A 36 -13.09 -0.80 4.65
CA PHE A 36 -13.24 -0.01 5.88
C PHE A 36 -14.23 1.13 5.63
N LEU A 37 -15.41 1.04 6.22
CA LEU A 37 -16.42 2.09 6.15
C LEU A 37 -16.45 2.89 7.45
N GLY A 38 -16.64 4.19 7.34
CA GLY A 38 -16.73 5.08 8.49
C GLY A 38 -16.49 6.55 8.11
N ALA A 39 -16.88 7.45 8.99
CA ALA A 39 -16.67 8.88 8.82
C ALA A 39 -15.17 9.26 8.73
N ASN A 40 -14.89 10.46 8.23
CA ASN A 40 -13.53 11.00 8.27
C ASN A 40 -13.09 11.15 9.74
N GLY A 41 -11.85 10.78 10.02
CA GLY A 41 -11.35 10.72 11.40
C GLY A 41 -11.71 9.48 12.21
N ALA A 42 -12.47 8.51 11.66
CA ALA A 42 -12.82 7.26 12.34
C ALA A 42 -11.66 6.25 12.50
N GLY A 43 -10.41 6.66 12.25
CA GLY A 43 -9.24 5.80 12.43
C GLY A 43 -8.95 4.82 11.29
N LYS A 44 -9.62 4.91 10.13
CA LYS A 44 -9.41 4.02 8.97
C LYS A 44 -7.95 4.01 8.51
N THR A 45 -7.40 5.18 8.21
CA THR A 45 -5.98 5.33 7.81
C THR A 45 -5.03 4.82 8.90
N THR A 46 -5.36 5.05 10.18
CA THR A 46 -4.56 4.55 11.32
C THR A 46 -4.56 3.03 11.36
N ALA A 47 -5.73 2.39 11.18
CA ALA A 47 -5.85 0.94 11.10
C ALA A 47 -5.03 0.38 9.93
N MET A 48 -5.17 0.94 8.72
CA MET A 48 -4.37 0.53 7.56
C MET A 48 -2.86 0.67 7.80
N ARG A 49 -2.42 1.79 8.39
CA ARG A 49 -0.99 1.99 8.72
C ARG A 49 -0.45 0.97 9.72
N MET A 50 -1.26 0.53 10.68
CA MET A 50 -0.88 -0.58 11.56
C MET A 50 -0.73 -1.87 10.77
N LEU A 51 -1.74 -2.24 9.96
CA LEU A 51 -1.73 -3.47 9.16
C LEU A 51 -0.59 -3.51 8.13
N CYS A 52 -0.17 -2.35 7.63
CA CYS A 52 0.99 -2.23 6.73
C CYS A 52 2.35 -2.25 7.45
N GLY A 53 2.38 -2.39 8.79
CA GLY A 53 3.61 -2.33 9.57
C GLY A 53 4.27 -0.94 9.61
N LEU A 54 3.52 0.12 9.28
CA LEU A 54 3.98 1.52 9.29
C LEU A 54 3.77 2.22 10.63
N SER A 55 2.93 1.65 11.49
CA SER A 55 2.64 2.16 12.82
C SER A 55 2.47 1.00 13.78
N LYS A 56 3.27 0.98 14.85
CA LYS A 56 3.16 -0.07 15.87
C LYS A 56 1.84 0.06 16.63
N PRO A 57 1.05 -1.02 16.81
CA PRO A 57 -0.12 -1.01 17.66
C PRO A 57 0.21 -0.70 19.13
N SER A 58 -0.76 -0.16 19.86
CA SER A 58 -0.64 0.04 21.31
C SER A 58 -1.00 -1.23 22.07
N SER A 59 -1.97 -2.02 21.56
CA SER A 59 -2.38 -3.32 22.12
C SER A 59 -3.13 -4.15 21.07
N GLY A 60 -3.49 -5.37 21.43
CA GLY A 60 -4.13 -6.35 20.56
C GLY A 60 -3.11 -7.14 19.74
N GLN A 61 -3.60 -7.96 18.83
CA GLN A 61 -2.77 -8.84 17.99
C GLN A 61 -3.22 -8.74 16.53
N ALA A 62 -2.29 -8.96 15.61
CA ALA A 62 -2.64 -9.14 14.18
C ALA A 62 -1.59 -9.98 13.46
N SER A 63 -2.04 -10.70 12.45
CA SER A 63 -1.18 -11.34 11.45
C SER A 63 -1.59 -10.90 10.05
N ILE A 64 -0.61 -10.55 9.24
CA ILE A 64 -0.79 -10.07 7.86
C ILE A 64 0.06 -10.95 6.94
N ALA A 65 -0.56 -11.59 5.95
CA ALA A 65 0.08 -12.57 5.07
C ALA A 65 0.79 -13.71 5.84
N GLY A 66 0.31 -14.04 7.06
CA GLY A 66 0.90 -15.04 7.96
C GLY A 66 2.02 -14.51 8.87
N PHE A 67 2.35 -13.22 8.81
CA PHE A 67 3.43 -12.60 9.60
C PHE A 67 2.88 -11.80 10.77
N ASP A 68 3.57 -11.88 11.90
CA ASP A 68 3.22 -11.17 13.15
C ASP A 68 3.51 -9.67 13.03
N ILE A 69 2.54 -8.84 13.45
CA ILE A 69 2.58 -7.38 13.30
C ILE A 69 3.62 -6.69 14.18
N TYR A 70 4.12 -7.36 15.24
CA TYR A 70 5.12 -6.77 16.13
C TYR A 70 6.55 -7.13 15.76
N ASN A 71 6.75 -8.38 15.32
CA ASN A 71 8.08 -8.96 15.19
C ASN A 71 8.53 -9.15 13.73
N GLN A 72 7.59 -9.11 12.76
CA GLN A 72 7.85 -9.45 11.36
C GLN A 72 7.39 -8.35 10.37
N THR A 73 7.45 -7.08 10.78
CA THR A 73 7.00 -5.94 9.97
C THR A 73 7.71 -5.84 8.62
N GLU A 74 8.99 -6.17 8.55
CA GLU A 74 9.74 -6.16 7.29
C GLU A 74 9.25 -7.26 6.31
N GLN A 75 8.81 -8.39 6.84
CA GLN A 75 8.19 -9.43 6.01
C GLN A 75 6.80 -8.98 5.53
N ILE A 76 6.01 -8.35 6.40
CA ILE A 76 4.72 -7.77 6.02
C ILE A 76 4.90 -6.81 4.84
N LYS A 77 5.81 -5.84 4.95
CA LYS A 77 6.08 -4.83 3.90
C LYS A 77 6.42 -5.43 2.54
N LYS A 78 7.12 -6.57 2.51
CA LYS A 78 7.46 -7.27 1.26
C LYS A 78 6.26 -7.98 0.60
N HIS A 79 5.20 -8.26 1.36
CA HIS A 79 4.04 -9.03 0.89
C HIS A 79 2.80 -8.16 0.67
N ILE A 80 2.88 -6.86 0.93
CA ILE A 80 1.79 -5.92 0.76
C ILE A 80 2.13 -4.84 -0.26
N GLY A 81 1.10 -4.35 -0.97
CA GLY A 81 1.12 -3.08 -1.68
C GLY A 81 0.34 -2.04 -0.88
N TYR A 82 0.81 -0.82 -0.81
CA TYR A 82 0.12 0.26 -0.12
C TYR A 82 0.07 1.52 -0.96
N MET A 83 -1.14 2.00 -1.21
CA MET A 83 -1.40 3.29 -1.84
C MET A 83 -2.06 4.20 -0.80
N SER A 84 -1.34 5.22 -0.35
CA SER A 84 -1.83 6.20 0.63
C SER A 84 -2.74 7.23 -0.04
N GLN A 85 -3.60 7.88 0.76
CA GLN A 85 -4.48 8.96 0.35
C GLN A 85 -3.72 10.13 -0.31
N LYS A 86 -2.57 10.50 0.24
CA LYS A 86 -1.63 11.43 -0.41
C LYS A 86 -0.64 10.60 -1.20
N PHE A 87 -0.63 10.76 -2.52
CA PHE A 87 0.24 9.99 -3.41
C PHE A 87 1.68 9.98 -2.90
N SER A 88 2.21 8.77 -2.70
CA SER A 88 3.56 8.56 -2.22
C SER A 88 4.62 8.73 -3.33
N LEU A 89 4.22 9.20 -4.52
CA LEU A 89 5.14 9.42 -5.61
C LEU A 89 5.93 10.70 -5.40
N TYR A 90 7.23 10.63 -5.64
CA TYR A 90 8.10 11.78 -5.64
C TYR A 90 7.91 12.56 -6.94
N GLU A 91 7.46 13.81 -6.85
CA GLU A 91 7.12 14.65 -7.99
C GLU A 91 8.35 15.10 -8.80
N ASP A 92 9.50 15.10 -8.18
CA ASP A 92 10.83 15.42 -8.73
C ASP A 92 11.56 14.24 -9.37
N LEU A 93 10.94 13.06 -9.40
CA LEU A 93 11.41 11.93 -10.17
C LEU A 93 10.70 11.84 -11.53
N THR A 94 11.42 11.33 -12.52
CA THR A 94 10.79 10.93 -13.78
C THR A 94 9.93 9.67 -13.57
N ILE A 95 9.02 9.40 -14.50
CA ILE A 95 8.20 8.18 -14.47
C ILE A 95 9.07 6.93 -14.34
N LYS A 96 10.13 6.85 -15.13
CA LYS A 96 11.07 5.72 -15.11
C LYS A 96 11.78 5.59 -13.76
N GLU A 97 12.33 6.69 -13.24
CA GLU A 97 13.00 6.71 -11.95
C GLU A 97 12.07 6.36 -10.81
N SER A 98 10.82 6.83 -10.84
CA SER A 98 9.80 6.49 -9.86
C SER A 98 9.54 4.99 -9.82
N ILE A 99 9.34 4.34 -10.99
CA ILE A 99 9.12 2.89 -11.06
C ILE A 99 10.35 2.13 -10.54
N GLN A 100 11.55 2.55 -10.91
CA GLN A 100 12.80 1.93 -10.46
C GLN A 100 13.01 2.07 -8.95
N PHE A 101 12.75 3.24 -8.41
CA PHE A 101 12.88 3.54 -6.98
C PHE A 101 11.97 2.63 -6.13
N PHE A 102 10.68 2.58 -6.46
CA PHE A 102 9.75 1.75 -5.70
C PHE A 102 9.99 0.26 -5.91
N GLY A 103 10.35 -0.17 -7.11
CA GLY A 103 10.75 -1.56 -7.35
C GLY A 103 11.95 -1.98 -6.53
N GLY A 104 12.92 -1.08 -6.34
CA GLY A 104 14.06 -1.29 -5.45
C GLY A 104 13.64 -1.39 -3.97
N ILE A 105 12.73 -0.51 -3.50
CA ILE A 105 12.17 -0.59 -2.14
C ILE A 105 11.49 -1.94 -1.88
N TYR A 106 10.75 -2.47 -2.86
CA TYR A 106 10.10 -3.78 -2.75
C TYR A 106 11.06 -4.96 -2.94
N GLY A 107 12.35 -4.70 -3.12
CA GLY A 107 13.39 -5.73 -3.18
C GLY A 107 13.44 -6.51 -4.49
N LEU A 108 12.97 -5.93 -5.60
CA LEU A 108 13.11 -6.52 -6.92
C LEU A 108 14.60 -6.54 -7.32
N THR A 109 15.05 -7.66 -7.88
CA THR A 109 16.38 -7.75 -8.48
C THR A 109 16.46 -6.88 -9.73
N ASP A 110 17.67 -6.48 -10.17
CA ASP A 110 17.87 -5.64 -11.36
C ASP A 110 17.19 -6.24 -12.60
N LYS A 111 17.25 -7.56 -12.77
CA LYS A 111 16.58 -8.26 -13.87
C LYS A 111 15.06 -8.12 -13.78
N GLN A 112 14.48 -8.44 -12.61
CA GLN A 112 13.03 -8.32 -12.37
C GLN A 112 12.56 -6.87 -12.53
N LEU A 113 13.34 -5.92 -12.01
CA LEU A 113 13.05 -4.50 -12.08
C LEU A 113 12.99 -4.03 -13.54
N LYS A 114 13.97 -4.42 -14.36
CA LYS A 114 13.99 -4.08 -15.77
C LYS A 114 12.76 -4.63 -16.50
N GLU A 115 12.52 -5.94 -16.40
CA GLU A 115 11.41 -6.62 -17.07
C GLU A 115 10.04 -6.04 -16.66
N LYS A 116 9.83 -5.85 -15.35
CA LYS A 116 8.56 -5.31 -14.82
C LYS A 116 8.37 -3.84 -15.14
N SER A 117 9.44 -3.04 -15.12
CA SER A 117 9.38 -1.61 -15.51
C SER A 117 9.01 -1.45 -16.98
N GLU A 118 9.63 -2.21 -17.88
CA GLU A 118 9.33 -2.18 -19.31
C GLU A 118 7.88 -2.60 -19.57
N SER A 119 7.43 -3.69 -18.94
CA SER A 119 6.05 -4.17 -19.04
C SER A 119 5.05 -3.13 -18.53
N LEU A 120 5.31 -2.52 -17.37
CA LEU A 120 4.43 -1.50 -16.79
C LEU A 120 4.34 -0.24 -17.66
N ILE A 121 5.48 0.25 -18.15
CA ILE A 121 5.54 1.40 -19.06
C ILE A 121 4.73 1.14 -20.33
N GLU A 122 4.81 -0.08 -20.86
CA GLU A 122 4.03 -0.49 -22.03
C GLU A 122 2.53 -0.55 -21.73
N GLN A 123 2.14 -1.21 -20.63
CA GLN A 123 0.74 -1.33 -20.20
C GLN A 123 0.08 0.04 -19.96
N LEU A 124 0.84 1.00 -19.43
CA LEU A 124 0.36 2.35 -19.21
C LEU A 124 0.41 3.23 -20.45
N GLY A 125 1.00 2.76 -21.56
CA GLY A 125 1.15 3.58 -22.78
C GLY A 125 2.10 4.77 -22.61
N LEU A 126 3.10 4.65 -21.73
CA LEU A 126 4.02 5.73 -21.34
C LEU A 126 5.40 5.64 -22.00
N LYS A 127 5.57 4.83 -23.06
CA LYS A 127 6.89 4.62 -23.71
C LYS A 127 7.59 5.93 -24.09
N ASP A 128 6.85 6.86 -24.65
CA ASP A 128 7.40 8.15 -25.12
C ASP A 128 7.47 9.22 -24.02
N GLN A 129 6.99 8.92 -22.80
CA GLN A 129 6.91 9.86 -21.69
C GLN A 129 7.76 9.44 -20.48
N THR A 130 8.59 8.41 -20.61
CA THR A 130 9.37 7.84 -19.49
C THR A 130 10.28 8.83 -18.78
N LYS A 131 10.71 9.88 -19.49
CA LYS A 131 11.55 10.99 -18.99
C LYS A 131 10.75 12.17 -18.44
N LYS A 132 9.41 12.14 -18.53
CA LYS A 132 8.56 13.19 -17.97
C LYS A 132 8.55 13.09 -16.46
N MET A 133 8.57 14.24 -15.78
CA MET A 133 8.48 14.30 -14.33
C MET A 133 7.11 13.84 -13.86
N VAL A 134 7.08 13.13 -12.73
CA VAL A 134 5.82 12.71 -12.10
C VAL A 134 4.96 13.93 -11.74
N GLY A 135 5.58 15.01 -11.30
CA GLY A 135 4.91 16.28 -10.98
C GLY A 135 4.08 16.84 -12.10
N ASP A 136 4.51 16.64 -13.36
CA ASP A 136 3.84 17.15 -14.58
C ASP A 136 2.67 16.28 -15.05
N LEU A 137 2.41 15.14 -14.39
CA LEU A 137 1.31 14.27 -14.76
C LEU A 137 -0.03 14.81 -14.23
N PRO A 138 -1.11 14.72 -15.03
CA PRO A 138 -2.45 14.92 -14.52
C PRO A 138 -2.76 13.99 -13.33
N LEU A 139 -3.63 14.41 -12.42
CA LEU A 139 -3.94 13.68 -11.18
C LEU A 139 -4.31 12.21 -11.44
N GLY A 140 -5.19 11.94 -12.38
CA GLY A 140 -5.58 10.56 -12.72
C GLY A 140 -4.43 9.69 -13.20
N TRP A 141 -3.41 10.27 -13.86
CA TRP A 141 -2.19 9.56 -14.25
C TRP A 141 -1.26 9.31 -13.05
N LYS A 142 -1.14 10.27 -12.14
CA LYS A 142 -0.43 10.08 -10.86
C LYS A 142 -1.04 8.93 -10.07
N GLN A 143 -2.37 8.85 -10.02
CA GLN A 143 -3.09 7.75 -9.35
C GLN A 143 -2.83 6.40 -10.01
N LYS A 144 -2.95 6.32 -11.35
CA LYS A 144 -2.65 5.08 -12.09
C LYS A 144 -1.22 4.63 -11.83
N LEU A 145 -0.25 5.54 -11.89
CA LEU A 145 1.15 5.24 -11.64
C LEU A 145 1.37 4.77 -10.20
N ALA A 146 0.80 5.46 -9.21
CA ALA A 146 0.91 5.10 -7.79
C ALA A 146 0.34 3.70 -7.50
N PHE A 147 -0.84 3.40 -8.04
CA PHE A 147 -1.43 2.07 -7.92
C PHE A 147 -0.56 1.01 -8.60
N SER A 148 -0.12 1.26 -9.82
CA SER A 148 0.69 0.31 -10.59
C SER A 148 2.02 0.00 -9.91
N VAL A 149 2.64 0.99 -9.31
CA VAL A 149 3.88 0.83 -8.54
C VAL A 149 3.61 0.05 -7.25
N ALA A 150 2.49 0.30 -6.56
CA ALA A 150 2.13 -0.42 -5.35
C ALA A 150 1.95 -1.93 -5.57
N ILE A 151 1.60 -2.36 -6.78
CA ILE A 151 1.41 -3.78 -7.14
C ILE A 151 2.56 -4.37 -7.96
N LEU A 152 3.62 -3.62 -8.25
CA LEU A 152 4.71 -4.00 -9.15
C LEU A 152 5.41 -5.31 -8.74
N HIS A 153 5.52 -5.57 -7.46
CA HIS A 153 6.16 -6.77 -6.88
C HIS A 153 5.18 -7.94 -6.68
N HIS A 154 3.94 -7.84 -7.18
CA HIS A 154 2.86 -8.83 -7.02
C HIS A 154 2.58 -9.20 -5.55
N PRO A 155 2.18 -8.22 -4.73
CA PRO A 155 1.88 -8.45 -3.32
C PRO A 155 0.68 -9.38 -3.13
N LYS A 156 0.64 -10.10 -2.00
CA LYS A 156 -0.52 -10.93 -1.61
C LYS A 156 -1.73 -10.08 -1.20
N ILE A 157 -1.49 -8.88 -0.66
CA ILE A 157 -2.51 -7.98 -0.13
C ILE A 157 -2.23 -6.58 -0.65
N VAL A 158 -3.27 -5.88 -1.09
CA VAL A 158 -3.17 -4.47 -1.50
C VAL A 158 -4.07 -3.62 -0.60
N PHE A 159 -3.47 -2.62 0.04
CA PHE A 159 -4.18 -1.62 0.81
C PHE A 159 -4.33 -0.35 -0.01
N LEU A 160 -5.57 0.14 -0.12
CA LEU A 160 -5.91 1.36 -0.86
C LEU A 160 -6.61 2.33 0.09
N ASP A 161 -5.97 3.44 0.40
CA ASP A 161 -6.51 4.49 1.28
C ASP A 161 -7.06 5.62 0.42
N GLU A 162 -8.37 5.67 0.23
CA GLU A 162 -9.08 6.62 -0.63
C GLU A 162 -8.51 6.72 -2.07
N PRO A 163 -8.44 5.60 -2.82
CA PRO A 163 -7.72 5.55 -4.09
C PRO A 163 -8.30 6.45 -5.19
N THR A 164 -9.53 6.93 -5.03
CA THR A 164 -10.22 7.83 -5.96
C THR A 164 -10.34 9.26 -5.43
N GLY A 165 -9.72 9.55 -4.29
CA GLY A 165 -9.77 10.88 -3.67
C GLY A 165 -9.28 11.98 -4.61
N GLY A 166 -10.12 13.03 -4.82
CA GLY A 166 -9.79 14.16 -5.68
C GLY A 166 -9.97 13.93 -7.19
N VAL A 167 -10.58 12.80 -7.59
CA VAL A 167 -11.06 12.58 -8.97
C VAL A 167 -12.57 12.66 -8.93
N ASP A 168 -13.12 13.76 -9.44
CA ASP A 168 -14.56 13.93 -9.72
C ASP A 168 -14.93 13.28 -11.06
#